data_d22dfdabfe22e1c38cc00a5b945585a8
#
_entry.id   d22dfdabfe22e1c38cc00a5b945585a8
#
_cell.length_a   1.000
_cell.length_b   1.000
_cell.length_c   1.000
_cell.angle_alpha   90.00
_cell.angle_beta   90.00
_cell.angle_gamma   90.00
#
_symmetry.space_group_name_H-M   'P 1'
#
loop_
_entity.id
_entity.type
_entity.pdbx_description
1 polymer ?
#
loop_
_entity_poly.entity_id
_entity_poly.type
_entity_poly.pdbx_seq_one_letter_code
_entity_poly.pdbx_strand_id
1 'polypeptide(L)'
;MEIAAPDLTPSRFARLDRWLGWITEIPAAALVVAEIVILFAGVVSRYVFNKPVTWSDELASVLFLWLAMLGAVIALRRGEHMRLTTFVNLLRPEWRAWVDTVSALVVILFVLLVGAPSYEYITGQWVISTPALEFHDAYRVGSIGVGFALMMVIALVRLAEQSSLRHVLSAVAVLAVVAVAFWLLRPVLVPLGNANLVIFFVGMVALCVAMGVPIAFAFGLATLSYLALTTRTPLTIVVSRMDEGMSSLILLSVPLFVFLGALIEMTGLARAMVDFLASLLGHVRGGLQYVLLGAMYLVSGISGSKAADMAAVAPALFPEMKRRGAHQGDLIALLSSSGAMSETIPPSLVLITIGSVTGVSIAALFTGGLLPALVGMVALGIVVFFQTRRDDTSQFARATGRDIAKALAFALPALALPVVIRTVVVEGVATATEVSTVGVVYALIVGLLFYRQFDWRRLFPMLVDTAALSGAILLIIGCATGMAWALTQSGFSKQLVAVMSAVPGGQAGFMAISVIAFVILGSVLEGIPAIVLFGPLLFPVARALGVHEVHYAMVVVFAMGLGLFAPPFGVGFYAACAIGKVSPDEAMSRVWRYLGALFVALVIIAAVPWLSIGFL
;
A
#
# COMPACT_ATOMS: atom_id res chain seq x y z
N MET A 1 -4.19 22.05 -19.06
CA MET A 1 -4.46 21.01 -20.05
C MET A 1 -5.67 20.28 -19.52
N GLU A 2 -6.87 20.59 -20.06
CA GLU A 2 -8.10 19.88 -19.72
C GLU A 2 -7.92 18.42 -20.08
N ILE A 3 -8.04 17.56 -19.08
CA ILE A 3 -8.19 16.14 -19.32
C ILE A 3 -9.58 16.00 -19.93
N ALA A 4 -9.64 15.91 -21.25
CA ALA A 4 -10.86 15.60 -21.96
C ALA A 4 -11.45 14.32 -21.35
N ALA A 5 -12.66 14.42 -20.84
CA ALA A 5 -13.44 13.25 -20.46
C ALA A 5 -13.46 12.30 -21.67
N PRO A 6 -13.21 10.99 -21.47
CA PRO A 6 -13.25 10.05 -22.58
C PRO A 6 -14.62 10.10 -23.21
N ASP A 7 -14.66 10.28 -24.53
CA ASP A 7 -15.88 10.20 -25.34
C ASP A 7 -16.65 8.93 -24.96
N LEU A 8 -17.78 9.12 -24.31
CA LEU A 8 -18.71 8.05 -23.93
C LEU A 8 -19.49 7.60 -25.19
N THR A 9 -18.82 6.98 -26.15
CA THR A 9 -19.54 6.06 -27.04
C THR A 9 -19.99 4.90 -26.18
N PRO A 10 -21.30 4.55 -26.20
CA PRO A 10 -21.79 3.44 -25.38
C PRO A 10 -21.04 2.17 -25.76
N SER A 11 -20.21 1.64 -24.83
CA SER A 11 -19.44 0.43 -25.08
C SER A 11 -20.39 -0.71 -25.44
N ARG A 12 -20.01 -1.57 -26.38
CA ARG A 12 -20.81 -2.75 -26.78
C ARG A 12 -21.16 -3.63 -25.57
N PHE A 13 -20.38 -3.56 -24.52
CA PHE A 13 -20.49 -4.34 -23.28
C PHE A 13 -20.92 -3.53 -22.05
N ALA A 14 -21.39 -2.29 -22.19
CA ALA A 14 -21.78 -1.42 -21.07
C ALA A 14 -22.83 -2.03 -20.11
N ARG A 15 -23.70 -2.92 -20.62
CA ARG A 15 -24.65 -3.66 -19.77
C ARG A 15 -23.94 -4.73 -18.94
N LEU A 16 -23.00 -5.45 -19.56
CA LEU A 16 -22.21 -6.49 -18.88
C LEU A 16 -21.29 -5.87 -17.84
N ASP A 17 -20.63 -4.76 -18.16
CA ASP A 17 -19.77 -4.04 -17.21
C ASP A 17 -20.54 -3.54 -16.00
N ARG A 18 -21.75 -2.97 -16.19
CA ARG A 18 -22.63 -2.58 -15.07
C ARG A 18 -23.06 -3.77 -14.23
N TRP A 19 -23.38 -4.89 -14.85
CA TRP A 19 -23.81 -6.10 -14.16
C TRP A 19 -22.63 -6.70 -13.35
N LEU A 20 -21.44 -6.77 -13.93
CA LEU A 20 -20.22 -7.16 -13.23
C LEU A 20 -19.92 -6.21 -12.06
N GLY A 21 -20.16 -4.90 -12.23
CA GLY A 21 -20.08 -3.93 -11.14
C GLY A 21 -20.98 -4.30 -9.97
N TRP A 22 -22.25 -4.53 -10.22
CA TRP A 22 -23.20 -4.85 -9.16
C TRP A 22 -22.88 -6.15 -8.43
N ILE A 23 -22.50 -7.19 -9.15
CA ILE A 23 -22.14 -8.50 -8.58
C ILE A 23 -20.86 -8.43 -7.73
N THR A 24 -19.97 -7.51 -8.03
CA THR A 24 -18.71 -7.40 -7.28
C THR A 24 -18.75 -6.32 -6.20
N GLU A 25 -19.27 -5.13 -6.52
CA GLU A 25 -19.23 -3.96 -5.61
C GLU A 25 -20.20 -4.09 -4.43
N ILE A 26 -21.42 -4.58 -4.67
CA ILE A 26 -22.40 -4.72 -3.58
C ILE A 26 -21.96 -5.78 -2.56
N PRO A 27 -21.57 -7.01 -2.97
CA PRO A 27 -21.07 -7.98 -2.00
C PRO A 27 -19.77 -7.51 -1.30
N ALA A 28 -18.84 -6.88 -2.01
CA ALA A 28 -17.61 -6.39 -1.41
C ALA A 28 -17.87 -5.32 -0.34
N ALA A 29 -18.75 -4.35 -0.62
CA ALA A 29 -19.15 -3.34 0.36
C ALA A 29 -19.87 -3.99 1.58
N ALA A 30 -20.73 -4.98 1.33
CA ALA A 30 -21.40 -5.71 2.40
C ALA A 30 -20.41 -6.51 3.26
N LEU A 31 -19.37 -7.10 2.65
CA LEU A 31 -18.31 -7.81 3.36
C LEU A 31 -17.50 -6.88 4.27
N VAL A 32 -17.13 -5.67 3.81
CA VAL A 32 -16.45 -4.69 4.67
C VAL A 32 -17.30 -4.37 5.91
N VAL A 33 -18.60 -4.12 5.71
CA VAL A 33 -19.51 -3.84 6.84
C VAL A 33 -19.62 -5.06 7.75
N ALA A 34 -19.79 -6.26 7.19
CA ALA A 34 -19.91 -7.50 7.96
C ALA A 34 -18.66 -7.74 8.82
N GLU A 35 -17.44 -7.53 8.26
CA GLU A 35 -16.20 -7.65 9.01
C GLU A 35 -16.12 -6.66 10.17
N ILE A 36 -16.46 -5.38 9.94
CA ILE A 36 -16.48 -4.38 11.00
C ILE A 36 -17.43 -4.82 12.12
N VAL A 37 -18.63 -5.29 11.78
CA VAL A 37 -19.64 -5.70 12.77
C VAL A 37 -19.18 -6.94 13.55
N ILE A 38 -18.68 -7.98 12.85
CA ILE A 38 -18.26 -9.25 13.48
C ILE A 38 -17.06 -9.01 14.41
N LEU A 39 -16.04 -8.29 13.91
CA LEU A 39 -14.84 -8.01 14.70
C LEU A 39 -15.16 -7.09 15.88
N PHE A 40 -16.01 -6.07 15.70
CA PHE A 40 -16.44 -5.21 16.79
C PHE A 40 -17.24 -5.98 17.86
N ALA A 41 -18.16 -6.85 17.44
CA ALA A 41 -18.88 -7.73 18.36
C ALA A 41 -17.93 -8.66 19.12
N GLY A 42 -16.90 -9.20 18.46
CA GLY A 42 -15.84 -10.00 19.10
C GLY A 42 -15.08 -9.20 20.16
N VAL A 43 -14.68 -7.96 19.83
CA VAL A 43 -13.99 -7.05 20.77
C VAL A 43 -14.88 -6.76 21.99
N VAL A 44 -16.13 -6.36 21.79
CA VAL A 44 -17.07 -6.07 22.89
C VAL A 44 -17.30 -7.31 23.76
N SER A 45 -17.49 -8.48 23.12
CA SER A 45 -17.69 -9.73 23.84
C SER A 45 -16.47 -10.10 24.71
N ARG A 46 -15.26 -9.90 24.20
CA ARG A 46 -14.00 -10.21 24.90
C ARG A 46 -13.73 -9.26 26.06
N TYR A 47 -13.80 -7.95 25.81
CA TYR A 47 -13.35 -6.93 26.78
C TYR A 47 -14.44 -6.39 27.68
N VAL A 48 -15.72 -6.39 27.25
CA VAL A 48 -16.83 -5.89 28.06
C VAL A 48 -17.53 -7.01 28.81
N PHE A 49 -17.83 -8.12 28.11
CA PHE A 49 -18.55 -9.24 28.69
C PHE A 49 -17.66 -10.34 29.25
N ASN A 50 -16.32 -10.28 29.01
CA ASN A 50 -15.34 -11.33 29.34
C ASN A 50 -15.74 -12.73 28.85
N LYS A 51 -16.41 -12.79 27.70
CA LYS A 51 -16.86 -14.02 27.03
C LYS A 51 -16.43 -14.00 25.56
N PRO A 52 -15.19 -14.44 25.24
CA PRO A 52 -14.71 -14.42 23.85
C PRO A 52 -15.58 -15.32 22.96
N VAL A 53 -15.92 -14.79 21.80
CA VAL A 53 -16.68 -15.51 20.77
C VAL A 53 -15.69 -16.27 19.91
N THR A 54 -15.70 -17.60 19.96
CA THR A 54 -14.69 -18.46 19.32
C THR A 54 -14.79 -18.48 17.79
N TRP A 55 -15.97 -18.25 17.24
CA TRP A 55 -16.21 -18.29 15.79
C TRP A 55 -15.97 -16.94 15.08
N SER A 56 -15.82 -15.83 15.81
CA SER A 56 -15.73 -14.49 15.20
C SER A 56 -14.50 -14.34 14.29
N ASP A 57 -13.33 -14.76 14.78
CA ASP A 57 -12.06 -14.64 14.03
C ASP A 57 -12.05 -15.60 12.82
N GLU A 58 -12.67 -16.77 12.97
CA GLU A 58 -12.79 -17.75 11.90
C GLU A 58 -13.73 -17.26 10.79
N LEU A 59 -14.92 -16.76 11.16
CA LEU A 59 -15.85 -16.18 10.19
C LEU A 59 -15.25 -14.97 9.48
N ALA A 60 -14.58 -14.08 10.23
CA ALA A 60 -13.88 -12.95 9.63
C ALA A 60 -12.81 -13.42 8.62
N SER A 61 -12.03 -14.47 8.93
CA SER A 61 -11.04 -15.02 8.00
C SER A 61 -11.70 -15.57 6.72
N VAL A 62 -12.86 -16.22 6.82
CA VAL A 62 -13.61 -16.70 5.65
C VAL A 62 -14.05 -15.53 4.78
N LEU A 63 -14.68 -14.52 5.37
CA LEU A 63 -15.20 -13.36 4.67
C LEU A 63 -14.06 -12.50 4.07
N PHE A 64 -12.93 -12.42 4.77
CA PHE A 64 -11.78 -11.64 4.35
C PHE A 64 -11.19 -12.09 3.01
N LEU A 65 -11.05 -13.39 2.78
CA LEU A 65 -10.52 -13.89 1.51
C LEU A 65 -11.50 -13.60 0.35
N TRP A 66 -12.82 -13.65 0.61
CA TRP A 66 -13.83 -13.19 -0.34
C TRP A 66 -13.70 -11.69 -0.61
N LEU A 67 -13.55 -10.88 0.43
CA LEU A 67 -13.33 -9.43 0.29
C LEU A 67 -12.07 -9.14 -0.52
N ALA A 68 -10.97 -9.82 -0.22
CA ALA A 68 -9.71 -9.67 -0.93
C ALA A 68 -9.86 -9.96 -2.43
N MET A 69 -10.49 -11.08 -2.78
CA MET A 69 -10.65 -11.48 -4.18
C MET A 69 -11.65 -10.61 -4.92
N LEU A 70 -12.81 -10.28 -4.34
CA LEU A 70 -13.77 -9.37 -4.96
C LEU A 70 -13.18 -7.95 -5.10
N GLY A 71 -12.45 -7.48 -4.11
CA GLY A 71 -11.73 -6.22 -4.17
C GLY A 71 -10.70 -6.20 -5.31
N ALA A 72 -9.91 -7.27 -5.47
CA ALA A 72 -8.97 -7.40 -6.57
C ALA A 72 -9.67 -7.42 -7.95
N VAL A 73 -10.86 -8.04 -8.04
CA VAL A 73 -11.69 -8.00 -9.24
C VAL A 73 -12.16 -6.57 -9.55
N ILE A 74 -12.63 -5.83 -8.53
CA ILE A 74 -13.04 -4.43 -8.68
C ILE A 74 -11.85 -3.57 -9.11
N ALA A 75 -10.68 -3.75 -8.49
CA ALA A 75 -9.46 -3.04 -8.85
C ALA A 75 -9.04 -3.32 -10.30
N LEU A 76 -9.16 -4.58 -10.77
CA LEU A 76 -8.92 -4.91 -12.17
C LEU A 76 -9.91 -4.20 -13.08
N ARG A 77 -11.21 -4.24 -12.75
CA ARG A 77 -12.27 -3.60 -13.54
C ARG A 77 -12.11 -2.08 -13.61
N ARG A 78 -11.62 -1.42 -12.55
CA ARG A 78 -11.40 0.02 -12.53
C ARG A 78 -10.01 0.44 -13.06
N GLY A 79 -9.09 -0.51 -13.25
CA GLY A 79 -7.70 -0.24 -13.65
C GLY A 79 -6.84 0.33 -12.52
N GLU A 80 -7.22 0.05 -11.29
CA GLU A 80 -6.59 0.54 -10.07
C GLU A 80 -5.51 -0.40 -9.50
N HIS A 81 -5.27 -1.56 -10.13
CA HIS A 81 -4.11 -2.37 -9.78
C HIS A 81 -2.82 -1.59 -9.96
N MET A 82 -1.94 -1.70 -8.98
CA MET A 82 -0.62 -1.03 -9.01
C MET A 82 0.17 -1.47 -10.24
N ARG A 83 0.51 -0.51 -11.11
CA ARG A 83 1.27 -0.71 -12.35
C ARG A 83 2.13 0.52 -12.64
N LEU A 84 3.30 0.29 -13.20
CA LEU A 84 4.19 1.35 -13.63
C LEU A 84 3.83 1.80 -15.05
N THR A 85 3.27 2.99 -15.20
CA THR A 85 2.88 3.53 -16.52
C THR A 85 3.90 4.49 -17.11
N THR A 86 4.93 4.87 -16.36
CA THR A 86 5.91 5.88 -16.75
C THR A 86 6.58 5.54 -18.09
N PHE A 87 7.07 4.31 -18.25
CA PHE A 87 7.71 3.88 -19.50
C PHE A 87 6.71 3.77 -20.66
N VAL A 88 5.51 3.27 -20.39
CA VAL A 88 4.43 3.15 -21.39
C VAL A 88 4.02 4.53 -21.90
N ASN A 89 3.97 5.53 -21.03
CA ASN A 89 3.60 6.89 -21.39
C ASN A 89 4.65 7.61 -22.27
N LEU A 90 5.90 7.15 -22.29
CA LEU A 90 6.96 7.65 -23.18
C LEU A 90 6.86 7.09 -24.61
N LEU A 91 6.07 6.03 -24.81
CA LEU A 91 5.91 5.41 -26.11
C LEU A 91 4.98 6.22 -27.03
N ARG A 92 5.20 6.08 -28.35
CA ARG A 92 4.27 6.60 -29.36
C ARG A 92 2.88 5.95 -29.20
N PRO A 93 1.77 6.65 -29.51
CA PRO A 93 0.41 6.15 -29.29
C PRO A 93 0.16 4.74 -29.87
N GLU A 94 0.71 4.42 -31.04
CA GLU A 94 0.57 3.11 -31.69
C GLU A 94 1.21 1.98 -30.87
N TRP A 95 2.44 2.19 -30.37
CA TRP A 95 3.16 1.24 -29.54
C TRP A 95 2.52 1.12 -28.14
N ARG A 96 2.00 2.23 -27.62
CA ARG A 96 1.29 2.24 -26.34
C ARG A 96 0.06 1.32 -26.40
N ALA A 97 -0.79 1.45 -27.42
CA ALA A 97 -1.96 0.61 -27.60
C ALA A 97 -1.60 -0.88 -27.73
N TRP A 98 -0.47 -1.19 -28.41
CA TRP A 98 0.02 -2.56 -28.51
C TRP A 98 0.51 -3.11 -27.16
N VAL A 99 1.28 -2.32 -26.40
CA VAL A 99 1.79 -2.69 -25.07
C VAL A 99 0.63 -2.88 -24.08
N ASP A 100 -0.39 -2.03 -24.10
CA ASP A 100 -1.60 -2.20 -23.27
C ASP A 100 -2.33 -3.52 -23.61
N THR A 101 -2.34 -3.90 -24.92
CA THR A 101 -2.88 -5.19 -25.36
C THR A 101 -2.06 -6.37 -24.83
N VAL A 102 -0.73 -6.29 -24.87
CA VAL A 102 0.16 -7.32 -24.29
C VAL A 102 -0.05 -7.42 -22.79
N SER A 103 -0.15 -6.30 -22.09
CA SER A 103 -0.42 -6.27 -20.64
C SER A 103 -1.73 -7.01 -20.29
N ALA A 104 -2.82 -6.75 -21.04
CA ALA A 104 -4.08 -7.45 -20.87
C ALA A 104 -3.96 -8.96 -21.14
N LEU A 105 -3.23 -9.36 -22.18
CA LEU A 105 -2.99 -10.77 -22.50
C LEU A 105 -2.11 -11.48 -21.46
N VAL A 106 -1.17 -10.78 -20.83
CA VAL A 106 -0.38 -11.33 -19.72
C VAL A 106 -1.27 -11.63 -18.50
N VAL A 107 -2.23 -10.74 -18.20
CA VAL A 107 -3.24 -11.01 -17.14
C VAL A 107 -4.05 -12.25 -17.48
N ILE A 108 -4.55 -12.37 -18.72
CA ILE A 108 -5.29 -13.55 -19.19
C ILE A 108 -4.43 -14.80 -19.09
N LEU A 109 -3.17 -14.75 -19.52
CA LEU A 109 -2.24 -15.87 -19.46
C LEU A 109 -2.00 -16.33 -18.02
N PHE A 110 -1.78 -15.40 -17.09
CA PHE A 110 -1.64 -15.73 -15.68
C PHE A 110 -2.87 -16.45 -15.14
N VAL A 111 -4.07 -15.90 -15.39
CA VAL A 111 -5.33 -16.48 -14.90
C VAL A 111 -5.59 -17.87 -15.51
N LEU A 112 -5.23 -18.06 -16.77
CA LEU A 112 -5.30 -19.39 -17.42
C LEU A 112 -4.34 -20.40 -16.76
N LEU A 113 -3.10 -19.99 -16.51
CA LEU A 113 -2.08 -20.88 -15.93
C LEU A 113 -2.39 -21.23 -14.46
N VAL A 114 -2.98 -20.31 -13.71
CA VAL A 114 -3.33 -20.54 -12.29
C VAL A 114 -4.68 -21.25 -12.14
N GLY A 115 -5.51 -21.28 -13.17
CA GLY A 115 -6.88 -21.81 -13.11
C GLY A 115 -6.97 -23.27 -12.72
N ALA A 116 -6.25 -24.16 -13.42
CA ALA A 116 -6.24 -25.60 -13.09
C ALA A 116 -5.63 -25.88 -11.71
N PRO A 117 -4.46 -25.31 -11.32
CA PRO A 117 -3.94 -25.39 -9.96
C PRO A 117 -4.92 -24.89 -8.88
N SER A 118 -5.68 -23.82 -9.16
CA SER A 118 -6.67 -23.30 -8.22
C SER A 118 -7.83 -24.29 -8.03
N TYR A 119 -8.32 -24.88 -9.09
CA TYR A 119 -9.37 -25.89 -9.00
C TYR A 119 -8.92 -27.11 -8.19
N GLU A 120 -7.71 -27.63 -8.46
CA GLU A 120 -7.13 -28.75 -7.73
C GLU A 120 -6.94 -28.40 -6.23
N TYR A 121 -6.46 -27.20 -5.93
CA TYR A 121 -6.31 -26.73 -4.55
C TYR A 121 -7.66 -26.66 -3.83
N ILE A 122 -8.67 -26.03 -4.44
CA ILE A 122 -10.02 -25.88 -3.86
C ILE A 122 -10.66 -27.24 -3.58
N THR A 123 -10.57 -28.18 -4.53
CA THR A 123 -11.13 -29.52 -4.35
C THR A 123 -10.41 -30.29 -3.24
N GLY A 124 -9.11 -30.10 -3.07
CA GLY A 124 -8.35 -30.67 -1.95
C GLY A 124 -8.80 -30.16 -0.58
N GLN A 125 -9.33 -28.94 -0.49
CA GLN A 125 -9.78 -28.35 0.78
C GLN A 125 -11.17 -28.81 1.26
N TRP A 126 -11.89 -29.64 0.49
CA TRP A 126 -13.16 -30.21 0.96
C TRP A 126 -13.01 -31.18 2.15
N VAL A 127 -11.82 -31.73 2.35
CA VAL A 127 -11.56 -32.67 3.45
C VAL A 127 -11.24 -31.95 4.76
N ILE A 128 -10.96 -30.65 4.68
CA ILE A 128 -10.58 -29.82 5.82
C ILE A 128 -11.79 -29.02 6.28
N SER A 129 -12.13 -29.11 7.57
CA SER A 129 -13.18 -28.31 8.20
C SER A 129 -12.59 -27.32 9.18
N THR A 130 -13.21 -26.16 9.27
CA THR A 130 -12.83 -25.14 10.23
C THR A 130 -13.21 -25.55 11.66
N PRO A 131 -12.40 -25.20 12.69
CA PRO A 131 -12.57 -25.74 14.04
C PRO A 131 -13.83 -25.29 14.76
N ALA A 132 -14.28 -24.04 14.57
CA ALA A 132 -15.39 -23.46 15.33
C ALA A 132 -16.71 -23.46 14.56
N LEU A 133 -16.67 -23.23 13.24
CA LEU A 133 -17.85 -23.17 12.39
C LEU A 133 -18.18 -24.51 11.71
N GLU A 134 -17.22 -25.46 11.73
CA GLU A 134 -17.34 -26.77 11.07
C GLU A 134 -17.65 -26.68 9.56
N PHE A 135 -17.33 -25.56 8.92
CA PHE A 135 -17.46 -25.39 7.48
C PHE A 135 -16.27 -25.99 6.75
N HIS A 136 -16.50 -26.55 5.56
CA HIS A 136 -15.39 -26.96 4.68
C HIS A 136 -14.57 -25.75 4.27
N ASP A 137 -13.25 -25.83 4.41
CA ASP A 137 -12.34 -24.72 4.05
C ASP A 137 -12.39 -24.40 2.55
N ALA A 138 -12.91 -25.34 1.74
CA ALA A 138 -13.21 -25.12 0.33
C ALA A 138 -14.14 -23.91 0.07
N TYR A 139 -15.03 -23.56 1.01
CA TYR A 139 -15.85 -22.34 0.89
C TYR A 139 -15.04 -21.07 1.00
N ARG A 140 -14.01 -21.03 1.84
CA ARG A 140 -13.10 -19.90 2.00
C ARG A 140 -12.23 -19.76 0.75
N VAL A 141 -11.52 -20.82 0.38
CA VAL A 141 -10.59 -20.80 -0.77
C VAL A 141 -11.31 -20.76 -2.12
N GLY A 142 -12.60 -21.10 -2.16
CA GLY A 142 -13.45 -20.97 -3.33
C GLY A 142 -13.50 -19.55 -3.90
N SER A 143 -13.29 -18.54 -3.04
CA SER A 143 -13.15 -17.13 -3.44
C SER A 143 -12.04 -16.92 -4.46
N ILE A 144 -10.91 -17.65 -4.37
CA ILE A 144 -9.78 -17.58 -5.31
C ILE A 144 -10.23 -18.00 -6.71
N GLY A 145 -10.96 -19.13 -6.81
CA GLY A 145 -11.47 -19.61 -8.09
C GLY A 145 -12.50 -18.67 -8.71
N VAL A 146 -13.46 -18.20 -7.90
CA VAL A 146 -14.48 -17.24 -8.35
C VAL A 146 -13.83 -15.90 -8.75
N GLY A 147 -12.88 -15.40 -7.97
CA GLY A 147 -12.16 -14.17 -8.28
C GLY A 147 -11.40 -14.26 -9.60
N PHE A 148 -10.64 -15.33 -9.83
CA PHE A 148 -9.93 -15.52 -11.10
C PHE A 148 -10.88 -15.70 -12.28
N ALA A 149 -12.02 -16.39 -12.10
CA ALA A 149 -13.03 -16.51 -13.15
C ALA A 149 -13.63 -15.13 -13.53
N LEU A 150 -13.94 -14.30 -12.54
CA LEU A 150 -14.41 -12.93 -12.77
C LEU A 150 -13.34 -12.04 -13.42
N MET A 151 -12.07 -12.15 -12.97
CA MET A 151 -10.94 -11.45 -13.58
C MET A 151 -10.74 -11.85 -15.04
N MET A 152 -10.92 -13.14 -15.38
CA MET A 152 -10.88 -13.63 -16.76
C MET A 152 -11.93 -12.94 -17.62
N VAL A 153 -13.18 -12.91 -17.16
CA VAL A 153 -14.28 -12.27 -17.88
C VAL A 153 -13.99 -10.79 -18.12
N ILE A 154 -13.54 -10.06 -17.08
CA ILE A 154 -13.21 -8.63 -17.18
C ILE A 154 -12.05 -8.40 -18.15
N ALA A 155 -11.00 -9.22 -18.07
CA ALA A 155 -9.83 -9.08 -18.96
C ALA A 155 -10.20 -9.33 -20.43
N LEU A 156 -11.07 -10.32 -20.71
CA LEU A 156 -11.58 -10.59 -22.05
C LEU A 156 -12.45 -9.44 -22.58
N VAL A 157 -13.35 -8.91 -21.75
CA VAL A 157 -14.19 -7.76 -22.12
C VAL A 157 -13.31 -6.55 -22.46
N ARG A 158 -12.34 -6.22 -21.62
CA ARG A 158 -11.42 -5.12 -21.88
C ARG A 158 -10.60 -5.33 -23.15
N LEU A 159 -10.10 -6.54 -23.37
CA LEU A 159 -9.36 -6.87 -24.59
C LEU A 159 -10.22 -6.62 -25.83
N ALA A 160 -11.51 -7.03 -25.79
CA ALA A 160 -12.45 -6.85 -26.90
C ALA A 160 -12.83 -5.38 -27.15
N GLU A 161 -12.85 -4.55 -26.09
CA GLU A 161 -13.20 -3.12 -26.20
C GLU A 161 -12.02 -2.23 -26.62
N GLN A 162 -10.83 -2.49 -26.06
CA GLN A 162 -9.71 -1.57 -26.16
C GLN A 162 -8.67 -1.96 -27.22
N SER A 163 -8.72 -3.20 -27.72
CA SER A 163 -7.68 -3.72 -28.61
C SER A 163 -8.20 -3.98 -30.01
N SER A 164 -7.42 -3.60 -31.03
CA SER A 164 -7.69 -4.01 -32.41
C SER A 164 -7.32 -5.48 -32.63
N LEU A 165 -8.02 -6.16 -33.53
CA LEU A 165 -7.72 -7.57 -33.85
C LEU A 165 -6.26 -7.77 -34.30
N ARG A 166 -5.69 -6.80 -35.00
CA ARG A 166 -4.27 -6.84 -35.43
C ARG A 166 -3.32 -6.82 -34.21
N HIS A 167 -3.58 -5.96 -33.24
CA HIS A 167 -2.78 -5.90 -32.02
C HIS A 167 -2.90 -7.19 -31.21
N VAL A 168 -4.12 -7.75 -31.09
CA VAL A 168 -4.34 -9.02 -30.40
C VAL A 168 -3.57 -10.15 -31.06
N LEU A 169 -3.71 -10.32 -32.39
CA LEU A 169 -3.04 -11.40 -33.12
C LEU A 169 -1.51 -11.28 -33.03
N SER A 170 -0.96 -10.06 -33.20
CA SER A 170 0.48 -9.85 -33.11
C SER A 170 1.00 -10.06 -31.68
N ALA A 171 0.28 -9.62 -30.66
CA ALA A 171 0.67 -9.80 -29.26
C ALA A 171 0.58 -11.29 -28.85
N VAL A 172 -0.48 -12.01 -29.26
CA VAL A 172 -0.59 -13.46 -29.06
C VAL A 172 0.56 -14.20 -29.74
N ALA A 173 0.89 -13.83 -30.99
CA ALA A 173 2.01 -14.45 -31.70
C ALA A 173 3.35 -14.23 -30.96
N VAL A 174 3.61 -13.01 -30.46
CA VAL A 174 4.81 -12.71 -29.67
C VAL A 174 4.83 -13.53 -28.37
N LEU A 175 3.74 -13.56 -27.61
CA LEU A 175 3.67 -14.34 -26.37
C LEU A 175 3.82 -15.84 -26.63
N ALA A 176 3.24 -16.37 -27.73
CA ALA A 176 3.39 -17.75 -28.12
C ALA A 176 4.87 -18.07 -28.50
N VAL A 177 5.52 -17.20 -29.26
CA VAL A 177 6.95 -17.36 -29.60
C VAL A 177 7.80 -17.34 -28.32
N VAL A 178 7.54 -16.42 -27.39
CA VAL A 178 8.25 -16.36 -26.11
C VAL A 178 8.03 -17.63 -25.29
N ALA A 179 6.79 -18.11 -25.19
CA ALA A 179 6.47 -19.34 -24.47
C ALA A 179 7.14 -20.57 -25.09
N VAL A 180 7.11 -20.69 -26.44
CA VAL A 180 7.79 -21.77 -27.15
C VAL A 180 9.31 -21.67 -26.97
N ALA A 181 9.88 -20.47 -27.05
CA ALA A 181 11.31 -20.25 -26.82
C ALA A 181 11.72 -20.71 -25.41
N PHE A 182 11.00 -20.32 -24.36
CA PHE A 182 11.25 -20.78 -23.00
C PHE A 182 11.11 -22.32 -22.86
N TRP A 183 10.10 -22.89 -23.52
CA TRP A 183 9.91 -24.35 -23.52
C TRP A 183 11.07 -25.09 -24.22
N LEU A 184 11.52 -24.63 -25.37
CA LEU A 184 12.67 -25.18 -26.09
C LEU A 184 13.99 -25.01 -25.33
N LEU A 185 14.14 -23.89 -24.60
CA LEU A 185 15.30 -23.62 -23.77
C LEU A 185 15.31 -24.37 -22.44
N ARG A 186 14.24 -25.08 -22.09
CA ARG A 186 14.16 -25.83 -20.82
C ARG A 186 15.38 -26.72 -20.53
N PRO A 187 15.96 -27.47 -21.51
CA PRO A 187 17.17 -28.28 -21.26
C PRO A 187 18.39 -27.43 -20.87
N VAL A 188 18.44 -26.16 -21.29
CA VAL A 188 19.51 -25.22 -20.94
C VAL A 188 19.21 -24.53 -19.61
N LEU A 189 17.94 -24.21 -19.35
CA LEU A 189 17.52 -23.55 -18.11
C LEU A 189 17.71 -24.43 -16.87
N VAL A 190 17.29 -25.69 -16.93
CA VAL A 190 17.37 -26.60 -15.77
C VAL A 190 18.77 -26.69 -15.16
N PRO A 191 19.87 -26.83 -15.95
CA PRO A 191 21.24 -26.87 -15.42
C PRO A 191 21.75 -25.53 -14.85
N LEU A 192 21.15 -24.39 -15.21
CA LEU A 192 21.58 -23.08 -14.72
C LEU A 192 21.36 -22.86 -13.22
N GLY A 193 20.56 -23.73 -12.58
CA GLY A 193 20.30 -23.64 -11.14
C GLY A 193 19.77 -22.25 -10.75
N ASN A 194 20.40 -21.61 -9.76
CA ASN A 194 19.94 -20.31 -9.24
C ASN A 194 20.11 -19.13 -10.20
N ALA A 195 20.86 -19.24 -11.31
CA ALA A 195 20.89 -18.20 -12.34
C ALA A 195 19.51 -17.99 -12.99
N ASN A 196 18.64 -19.00 -12.98
CA ASN A 196 17.25 -18.89 -13.42
C ASN A 196 16.45 -17.86 -12.64
N LEU A 197 16.77 -17.64 -11.36
CA LEU A 197 16.08 -16.65 -10.54
C LEU A 197 16.26 -15.23 -11.10
N VAL A 198 17.45 -14.94 -11.64
CA VAL A 198 17.71 -13.65 -12.31
C VAL A 198 16.86 -13.53 -13.58
N ILE A 199 16.72 -14.60 -14.35
CA ILE A 199 15.94 -14.60 -15.60
C ILE A 199 14.45 -14.34 -15.29
N PHE A 200 13.87 -15.12 -14.36
CA PHE A 200 12.43 -15.05 -14.09
C PHE A 200 12.05 -13.93 -13.12
N PHE A 201 12.76 -13.79 -11.98
CA PHE A 201 12.35 -12.86 -10.93
C PHE A 201 12.94 -11.46 -11.06
N VAL A 202 13.98 -11.29 -11.87
CA VAL A 202 14.49 -9.96 -12.22
C VAL A 202 14.11 -9.63 -13.66
N GLY A 203 14.54 -10.41 -14.63
CA GLY A 203 14.36 -10.12 -16.06
C GLY A 203 12.89 -10.09 -16.48
N MET A 204 12.15 -11.18 -16.20
CA MET A 204 10.74 -11.29 -16.60
C MET A 204 9.86 -10.30 -15.83
N VAL A 205 10.07 -10.14 -14.51
CA VAL A 205 9.34 -9.15 -13.71
C VAL A 205 9.62 -7.74 -14.19
N ALA A 206 10.89 -7.37 -14.39
CA ALA A 206 11.26 -6.05 -14.88
C ALA A 206 10.64 -5.76 -16.26
N LEU A 207 10.65 -6.75 -17.17
CA LEU A 207 10.01 -6.63 -18.47
C LEU A 207 8.50 -6.42 -18.36
N CYS A 208 7.81 -7.24 -17.57
CA CYS A 208 6.38 -7.11 -17.34
C CYS A 208 6.02 -5.74 -16.74
N VAL A 209 6.76 -5.32 -15.72
CA VAL A 209 6.54 -4.02 -15.05
C VAL A 209 6.81 -2.86 -16.03
N ALA A 210 7.88 -2.92 -16.83
CA ALA A 210 8.18 -1.90 -17.83
C ALA A 210 7.10 -1.81 -18.93
N MET A 211 6.45 -2.94 -19.24
CA MET A 211 5.30 -3.01 -20.17
C MET A 211 3.96 -2.62 -19.50
N GLY A 212 3.96 -2.14 -18.26
CA GLY A 212 2.75 -1.72 -17.58
C GLY A 212 1.83 -2.85 -17.13
N VAL A 213 2.32 -4.09 -17.06
CA VAL A 213 1.58 -5.20 -16.45
C VAL A 213 1.42 -4.93 -14.95
N PRO A 214 0.22 -5.12 -14.38
CA PRO A 214 0.05 -4.95 -12.94
C PRO A 214 0.97 -5.90 -12.15
N ILE A 215 1.57 -5.38 -11.07
CA ILE A 215 2.68 -6.01 -10.35
C ILE A 215 2.31 -7.40 -9.82
N ALA A 216 1.08 -7.59 -9.32
CA ALA A 216 0.60 -8.89 -8.84
C ALA A 216 0.70 -9.98 -9.92
N PHE A 217 0.24 -9.67 -11.13
CA PHE A 217 0.27 -10.62 -12.25
C PHE A 217 1.69 -10.87 -12.76
N ALA A 218 2.57 -9.86 -12.71
CA ALA A 218 3.98 -10.02 -13.06
C ALA A 218 4.68 -10.99 -12.09
N PHE A 219 4.46 -10.87 -10.78
CA PHE A 219 5.01 -11.77 -9.76
C PHE A 219 4.47 -13.18 -9.90
N GLY A 220 3.13 -13.31 -10.05
CA GLY A 220 2.49 -14.60 -10.20
C GLY A 220 2.94 -15.34 -11.46
N LEU A 221 3.00 -14.65 -12.61
CA LEU A 221 3.45 -15.24 -13.87
C LEU A 221 4.92 -15.66 -13.82
N ALA A 222 5.80 -14.83 -13.26
CA ALA A 222 7.21 -15.17 -13.09
C ALA A 222 7.39 -16.42 -12.22
N THR A 223 6.63 -16.52 -11.12
CA THR A 223 6.67 -17.67 -10.21
C THR A 223 6.16 -18.94 -10.88
N LEU A 224 5.00 -18.89 -11.54
CA LEU A 224 4.45 -20.01 -12.29
C LEU A 224 5.41 -20.48 -13.39
N SER A 225 5.97 -19.54 -14.16
CA SER A 225 6.90 -19.86 -15.24
C SER A 225 8.19 -20.48 -14.71
N TYR A 226 8.77 -19.93 -13.65
CA TYR A 226 9.94 -20.50 -12.98
C TYR A 226 9.69 -21.95 -12.54
N LEU A 227 8.62 -22.18 -11.80
CA LEU A 227 8.32 -23.52 -11.27
C LEU A 227 8.01 -24.53 -12.38
N ALA A 228 7.21 -24.14 -13.37
CA ALA A 228 6.82 -25.01 -14.48
C ALA A 228 7.99 -25.42 -15.38
N LEU A 229 8.94 -24.50 -15.60
CA LEU A 229 10.03 -24.71 -16.56
C LEU A 229 11.30 -25.29 -15.94
N THR A 230 11.58 -24.96 -14.66
CA THR A 230 12.87 -25.29 -14.03
C THR A 230 12.78 -26.30 -12.90
N THR A 231 11.59 -26.58 -12.40
CA THR A 231 11.38 -27.51 -11.25
C THR A 231 10.39 -28.63 -11.58
N ARG A 232 10.22 -29.56 -10.63
CA ARG A 232 9.18 -30.59 -10.65
C ARG A 232 8.08 -30.33 -9.62
N THR A 233 8.08 -29.16 -9.02
CA THR A 233 7.14 -28.79 -7.96
C THR A 233 5.73 -28.60 -8.54
N PRO A 234 4.69 -29.17 -7.93
CA PRO A 234 3.31 -28.95 -8.37
C PRO A 234 2.92 -27.47 -8.30
N LEU A 235 2.24 -26.99 -9.33
CA LEU A 235 1.84 -25.56 -9.39
C LEU A 235 0.74 -25.19 -8.38
N THR A 236 0.04 -26.20 -7.81
CA THR A 236 -0.89 -26.01 -6.70
C THR A 236 -0.27 -25.34 -5.48
N ILE A 237 1.05 -25.51 -5.29
CA ILE A 237 1.79 -24.84 -4.22
C ILE A 237 1.74 -23.31 -4.38
N VAL A 238 1.75 -22.80 -5.61
CA VAL A 238 1.64 -21.34 -5.83
C VAL A 238 0.34 -20.82 -5.27
N VAL A 239 -0.78 -21.52 -5.56
CA VAL A 239 -2.11 -21.14 -5.06
C VAL A 239 -2.19 -21.26 -3.54
N SER A 240 -1.64 -22.32 -2.97
CA SER A 240 -1.56 -22.49 -1.51
C SER A 240 -0.77 -21.36 -0.84
N ARG A 241 0.34 -20.92 -1.45
CA ARG A 241 1.13 -19.79 -0.91
C ARG A 241 0.45 -18.46 -1.12
N MET A 242 -0.30 -18.30 -2.22
CA MET A 242 -1.15 -17.12 -2.42
C MET A 242 -2.25 -17.04 -1.34
N ASP A 243 -2.92 -18.14 -1.08
CA ASP A 243 -3.92 -18.23 0.00
C ASP A 243 -3.30 -17.86 1.36
N GLU A 244 -2.18 -18.49 1.74
CA GLU A 244 -1.45 -18.19 2.98
C GLU A 244 -1.08 -16.71 3.10
N GLY A 245 -0.59 -16.10 2.01
CA GLY A 245 -0.22 -14.69 1.97
C GLY A 245 -1.42 -13.75 2.09
N MET A 246 -2.59 -14.12 1.53
CA MET A 246 -3.78 -13.28 1.52
C MET A 246 -4.67 -13.45 2.75
N SER A 247 -4.63 -14.58 3.43
CA SER A 247 -5.54 -14.94 4.54
C SER A 247 -4.95 -14.72 5.92
N SER A 248 -3.80 -14.05 6.04
CA SER A 248 -3.21 -13.72 7.34
C SER A 248 -4.14 -12.80 8.15
N LEU A 249 -4.49 -13.20 9.38
CA LEU A 249 -5.35 -12.43 10.30
C LEU A 249 -4.83 -11.02 10.59
N ILE A 250 -3.51 -10.83 10.51
CA ILE A 250 -2.88 -9.51 10.66
C ILE A 250 -3.33 -8.57 9.54
N LEU A 251 -3.48 -9.09 8.33
CA LEU A 251 -3.87 -8.30 7.15
C LEU A 251 -5.36 -7.91 7.13
N LEU A 252 -6.19 -8.51 7.98
CA LEU A 252 -7.55 -8.04 8.25
C LEU A 252 -7.60 -6.57 8.69
N SER A 253 -6.54 -6.07 9.32
CA SER A 253 -6.43 -4.66 9.69
C SER A 253 -6.30 -3.73 8.47
N VAL A 254 -5.86 -4.22 7.30
CA VAL A 254 -5.65 -3.39 6.10
C VAL A 254 -6.94 -2.72 5.63
N PRO A 255 -8.04 -3.44 5.28
CA PRO A 255 -9.28 -2.78 4.89
C PRO A 255 -9.85 -1.87 5.97
N LEU A 256 -9.68 -2.23 7.24
CA LEU A 256 -10.19 -1.45 8.36
C LEU A 256 -9.46 -0.11 8.52
N PHE A 257 -8.13 -0.08 8.42
CA PHE A 257 -7.37 1.18 8.44
C PHE A 257 -7.59 2.03 7.18
N VAL A 258 -7.72 1.41 5.99
CA VAL A 258 -8.09 2.13 4.77
C VAL A 258 -9.44 2.81 4.92
N PHE A 259 -10.44 2.09 5.43
CA PHE A 259 -11.77 2.66 5.68
C PHE A 259 -11.75 3.73 6.78
N LEU A 260 -11.00 3.50 7.85
CA LEU A 260 -10.81 4.49 8.92
C LEU A 260 -10.22 5.79 8.38
N GLY A 261 -9.20 5.71 7.50
CA GLY A 261 -8.60 6.88 6.85
C GLY A 261 -9.63 7.69 6.05
N ALA A 262 -10.47 7.01 5.27
CA ALA A 262 -11.54 7.65 4.52
C ALA A 262 -12.64 8.28 5.43
N LEU A 263 -12.95 7.62 6.56
CA LEU A 263 -13.87 8.17 7.56
C LEU A 263 -13.34 9.46 8.20
N ILE A 264 -12.06 9.51 8.52
CA ILE A 264 -11.42 10.70 9.13
C ILE A 264 -11.52 11.92 8.22
N GLU A 265 -11.32 11.71 6.92
CA GLU A 265 -11.53 12.78 5.92
C GLU A 265 -12.99 13.22 5.89
N MET A 266 -13.94 12.28 5.81
CA MET A 266 -15.36 12.55 5.65
C MET A 266 -16.00 13.18 6.88
N THR A 267 -15.58 12.77 8.09
CA THR A 267 -16.21 13.17 9.36
C THR A 267 -15.68 14.47 9.95
N GLY A 268 -14.67 15.09 9.31
CA GLY A 268 -14.09 16.35 9.77
C GLY A 268 -13.08 16.22 10.93
N LEU A 269 -12.70 14.99 11.33
CA LEU A 269 -11.68 14.77 12.36
C LEU A 269 -10.34 15.41 11.97
N ALA A 270 -9.88 15.20 10.74
CA ALA A 270 -8.64 15.79 10.25
C ALA A 270 -8.69 17.33 10.29
N ARG A 271 -9.82 17.92 9.89
CA ARG A 271 -10.01 19.37 9.90
C ARG A 271 -9.93 19.94 11.30
N ALA A 272 -10.54 19.28 12.30
CA ALA A 272 -10.46 19.71 13.69
C ALA A 272 -9.02 19.75 14.22
N MET A 273 -8.19 18.76 13.87
CA MET A 273 -6.75 18.74 14.21
C MET A 273 -6.00 19.92 13.54
N VAL A 274 -6.25 20.15 12.25
CA VAL A 274 -5.65 21.25 11.49
C VAL A 274 -6.01 22.61 12.10
N ASP A 275 -7.29 22.84 12.42
CA ASP A 275 -7.77 24.09 13.00
C ASP A 275 -7.15 24.34 14.39
N PHE A 276 -7.00 23.30 15.20
CA PHE A 276 -6.30 23.40 16.48
C PHE A 276 -4.83 23.79 16.30
N LEU A 277 -4.08 23.09 15.45
CA LEU A 277 -2.67 23.40 15.17
C LEU A 277 -2.52 24.81 14.58
N ALA A 278 -3.45 25.23 13.70
CA ALA A 278 -3.46 26.58 13.13
C ALA A 278 -3.68 27.65 14.19
N SER A 279 -4.51 27.38 15.22
CA SER A 279 -4.69 28.31 16.34
C SER A 279 -3.42 28.47 17.19
N LEU A 280 -2.58 27.42 17.28
CA LEU A 280 -1.31 27.45 18.02
C LEU A 280 -0.19 28.13 17.22
N LEU A 281 -0.01 27.75 15.96
CA LEU A 281 1.18 28.06 15.17
C LEU A 281 0.91 29.08 14.05
N GLY A 282 -0.34 29.39 13.73
CA GLY A 282 -0.70 30.20 12.56
C GLY A 282 -0.17 31.64 12.56
N HIS A 283 0.25 32.14 13.72
CA HIS A 283 0.80 33.48 13.90
C HIS A 283 2.34 33.55 13.79
N VAL A 284 3.05 32.42 13.81
CA VAL A 284 4.52 32.42 13.68
C VAL A 284 4.96 32.42 12.22
N ARG A 285 6.23 32.76 11.97
CA ARG A 285 6.83 32.67 10.63
C ARG A 285 6.83 31.23 10.15
N GLY A 286 6.31 30.99 8.95
CA GLY A 286 6.13 29.61 8.49
C GLY A 286 5.06 28.82 9.25
N GLY A 287 4.19 29.49 10.02
CA GLY A 287 3.23 28.85 10.91
C GLY A 287 2.35 27.83 10.23
N LEU A 288 1.78 28.16 9.07
CA LEU A 288 0.92 27.21 8.32
C LEU A 288 1.71 26.05 7.72
N GLN A 289 3.00 26.23 7.38
CA GLN A 289 3.88 25.15 6.96
C GLN A 289 4.15 24.17 8.13
N TYR A 290 4.38 24.68 9.33
CA TYR A 290 4.50 23.84 10.53
C TYR A 290 3.19 23.16 10.88
N VAL A 291 2.05 23.85 10.68
CA VAL A 291 0.71 23.22 10.84
C VAL A 291 0.55 22.07 9.84
N LEU A 292 0.99 22.23 8.59
CA LEU A 292 0.95 21.15 7.61
C LEU A 292 1.78 19.94 8.06
N LEU A 293 3.03 20.16 8.51
CA LEU A 293 3.89 19.10 9.03
C LEU A 293 3.27 18.39 10.24
N GLY A 294 2.78 19.16 11.21
CA GLY A 294 2.13 18.61 12.39
C GLY A 294 0.84 17.88 12.08
N ALA A 295 0.01 18.41 11.17
CA ALA A 295 -1.22 17.77 10.72
C ALA A 295 -0.95 16.46 9.99
N MET A 296 0.03 16.44 9.07
CA MET A 296 0.45 15.22 8.40
C MET A 296 0.93 14.16 9.40
N TYR A 297 1.72 14.55 10.40
CA TYR A 297 2.17 13.63 11.45
C TYR A 297 1.02 13.04 12.27
N LEU A 298 0.04 13.87 12.66
CA LEU A 298 -1.10 13.42 13.46
C LEU A 298 -2.09 12.58 12.66
N VAL A 299 -2.42 13.00 11.43
CA VAL A 299 -3.37 12.29 10.56
C VAL A 299 -2.80 10.95 10.12
N SER A 300 -1.51 10.89 9.76
CA SER A 300 -0.82 9.63 9.44
C SER A 300 -0.84 8.63 10.60
N GLY A 301 -0.83 9.14 11.85
CA GLY A 301 -1.01 8.32 13.06
C GLY A 301 -2.41 7.68 13.21
N ILE A 302 -3.27 7.77 12.20
CA ILE A 302 -4.61 7.18 12.22
C ILE A 302 -4.93 6.43 10.92
N SER A 303 -4.68 7.07 9.75
CA SER A 303 -5.16 6.55 8.46
C SER A 303 -4.28 5.44 7.88
N GLY A 304 -2.99 5.47 8.18
CA GLY A 304 -2.01 4.56 7.61
C GLY A 304 -1.81 4.66 6.09
N SER A 305 -2.42 5.65 5.43
CA SER A 305 -2.38 5.86 3.98
C SER A 305 -1.94 7.27 3.63
N LYS A 306 -0.74 7.40 3.06
CA LYS A 306 -0.17 8.70 2.62
C LYS A 306 -1.07 9.50 1.67
N ALA A 307 -1.79 8.82 0.79
CA ALA A 307 -2.70 9.49 -0.14
C ALA A 307 -3.92 10.08 0.58
N ALA A 308 -4.50 9.32 1.52
CA ALA A 308 -5.59 9.78 2.36
C ALA A 308 -5.15 10.94 3.27
N ASP A 309 -3.95 10.86 3.86
CA ASP A 309 -3.39 11.94 4.69
C ASP A 309 -3.26 13.24 3.91
N MET A 310 -2.65 13.18 2.73
CA MET A 310 -2.50 14.36 1.86
C MET A 310 -3.85 14.91 1.42
N ALA A 311 -4.81 14.04 1.07
CA ALA A 311 -6.15 14.44 0.65
C ALA A 311 -6.96 15.08 1.81
N ALA A 312 -6.73 14.65 3.05
CA ALA A 312 -7.38 15.22 4.22
C ALA A 312 -6.81 16.59 4.63
N VAL A 313 -5.47 16.77 4.55
CA VAL A 313 -4.77 17.94 5.05
C VAL A 313 -4.70 19.07 4.02
N ALA A 314 -4.41 18.78 2.76
CA ALA A 314 -4.19 19.79 1.73
C ALA A 314 -5.40 20.71 1.49
N PRO A 315 -6.65 20.21 1.34
CA PRO A 315 -7.81 21.09 1.14
C PRO A 315 -8.10 22.03 2.31
N ALA A 316 -7.74 21.62 3.53
CA ALA A 316 -7.94 22.44 4.72
C ALA A 316 -6.95 23.61 4.81
N LEU A 317 -5.70 23.44 4.35
CA LEU A 317 -4.62 24.41 4.54
C LEU A 317 -4.28 25.21 3.29
N PHE A 318 -4.31 24.62 2.11
CA PHE A 318 -3.85 25.25 0.87
C PHE A 318 -4.56 26.56 0.52
N PRO A 319 -5.90 26.69 0.67
CA PRO A 319 -6.58 27.97 0.38
C PRO A 319 -6.04 29.11 1.23
N GLU A 320 -5.77 28.85 2.52
CA GLU A 320 -5.25 29.86 3.43
C GLU A 320 -3.76 30.15 3.15
N MET A 321 -2.96 29.14 2.90
CA MET A 321 -1.55 29.31 2.56
C MET A 321 -1.37 30.10 1.26
N LYS A 322 -2.21 29.85 0.24
CA LYS A 322 -2.24 30.61 -1.01
C LYS A 322 -2.64 32.06 -0.77
N ARG A 323 -3.65 32.34 0.07
CA ARG A 323 -4.05 33.68 0.47
C ARG A 323 -2.92 34.46 1.14
N ARG A 324 -2.08 33.78 1.91
CA ARG A 324 -0.88 34.34 2.56
C ARG A 324 0.33 34.48 1.62
N GLY A 325 0.17 34.23 0.32
CA GLY A 325 1.22 34.41 -0.68
C GLY A 325 2.20 33.25 -0.79
N ALA A 326 1.93 32.09 -0.20
CA ALA A 326 2.80 30.92 -0.35
C ALA A 326 2.80 30.43 -1.80
N HIS A 327 4.01 30.16 -2.34
CA HIS A 327 4.15 29.68 -3.71
C HIS A 327 3.61 28.25 -3.84
N GLN A 328 2.79 28.01 -4.87
CA GLN A 328 2.10 26.73 -5.03
C GLN A 328 3.05 25.53 -5.11
N GLY A 329 4.18 25.68 -5.81
CA GLY A 329 5.20 24.65 -5.90
C GLY A 329 5.84 24.29 -4.55
N ASP A 330 6.00 25.27 -3.63
CA ASP A 330 6.53 24.98 -2.28
C ASP A 330 5.51 24.25 -1.41
N LEU A 331 4.20 24.52 -1.60
CA LEU A 331 3.14 23.78 -0.91
C LEU A 331 3.15 22.30 -1.30
N ILE A 332 3.26 22.02 -2.59
CA ILE A 332 3.36 20.63 -3.09
C ILE A 332 4.65 19.98 -2.64
N ALA A 333 5.78 20.69 -2.69
CA ALA A 333 7.06 20.18 -2.24
C ALA A 333 7.03 19.77 -0.77
N LEU A 334 6.42 20.58 0.09
CA LEU A 334 6.27 20.28 1.51
C LEU A 334 5.27 19.13 1.75
N LEU A 335 4.12 19.16 1.08
CA LEU A 335 3.10 18.11 1.19
C LEU A 335 3.65 16.73 0.77
N SER A 336 4.30 16.66 -0.39
CA SER A 336 4.88 15.42 -0.90
C SER A 336 5.98 14.89 0.01
N SER A 337 6.88 15.77 0.48
CA SER A 337 7.95 15.37 1.38
C SER A 337 7.43 14.95 2.76
N SER A 338 6.36 15.55 3.25
CA SER A 338 5.68 15.08 4.46
C SER A 338 5.07 13.69 4.25
N GLY A 339 4.49 13.42 3.07
CA GLY A 339 4.01 12.10 2.69
C GLY A 339 5.13 11.04 2.61
N ALA A 340 6.35 11.44 2.27
CA ALA A 340 7.49 10.52 2.20
C ALA A 340 7.87 9.90 3.55
N MET A 341 7.67 10.62 4.65
CA MET A 341 7.95 10.11 6.00
C MET A 341 6.73 9.46 6.68
N SER A 342 5.52 9.66 6.14
CA SER A 342 4.28 9.29 6.83
C SER A 342 4.16 7.78 7.06
N GLU A 343 4.74 6.96 6.19
CA GLU A 343 4.70 5.49 6.33
C GLU A 343 5.48 4.94 7.53
N THR A 344 6.36 5.74 8.14
CA THR A 344 7.03 5.35 9.39
C THR A 344 6.17 5.64 10.62
N ILE A 345 5.09 6.43 10.48
CA ILE A 345 4.21 6.79 11.58
C ILE A 345 3.14 5.71 11.77
N PRO A 346 3.08 5.05 12.94
CA PRO A 346 2.07 4.02 13.19
C PRO A 346 0.67 4.64 13.50
N PRO A 347 -0.41 3.95 13.09
CA PRO A 347 -0.44 2.73 12.29
C PRO A 347 -0.15 2.98 10.82
N SER A 348 0.62 2.11 10.18
CA SER A 348 0.97 2.19 8.76
C SER A 348 0.72 0.86 8.07
N LEU A 349 0.10 0.91 6.88
CA LEU A 349 -0.13 -0.29 6.06
C LEU A 349 1.18 -0.98 5.67
N VAL A 350 2.24 -0.21 5.46
CA VAL A 350 3.58 -0.74 5.13
C VAL A 350 4.18 -1.46 6.34
N LEU A 351 4.08 -0.91 7.56
CA LEU A 351 4.56 -1.57 8.78
C LEU A 351 3.79 -2.86 9.07
N ILE A 352 2.47 -2.86 8.88
CA ILE A 352 1.63 -4.05 9.02
C ILE A 352 2.05 -5.11 7.99
N THR A 353 2.30 -4.71 6.75
CA THR A 353 2.77 -5.61 5.68
C THR A 353 4.14 -6.20 6.03
N ILE A 354 5.09 -5.39 6.53
CA ILE A 354 6.39 -5.90 7.00
C ILE A 354 6.17 -6.97 8.08
N GLY A 355 5.38 -6.66 9.10
CA GLY A 355 5.07 -7.62 10.17
C GLY A 355 4.51 -8.94 9.63
N SER A 356 3.59 -8.87 8.67
CA SER A 356 2.95 -10.05 8.06
C SER A 356 3.94 -10.89 7.25
N VAL A 357 4.80 -10.28 6.41
CA VAL A 357 5.66 -11.03 5.48
C VAL A 357 7.03 -11.41 6.06
N THR A 358 7.48 -10.76 7.13
CA THR A 358 8.80 -10.99 7.74
C THR A 358 8.74 -11.61 9.13
N GLY A 359 7.56 -11.62 9.76
CA GLY A 359 7.35 -12.10 11.12
C GLY A 359 7.83 -11.15 12.22
N VAL A 360 8.21 -9.92 11.88
CA VAL A 360 8.60 -8.89 12.86
C VAL A 360 7.36 -8.41 13.63
N SER A 361 7.48 -8.25 14.94
CA SER A 361 6.40 -7.79 15.80
C SER A 361 5.83 -6.43 15.35
N ILE A 362 4.52 -6.36 15.11
CA ILE A 362 3.85 -5.10 14.74
C ILE A 362 3.92 -4.08 15.87
N ALA A 363 3.77 -4.50 17.13
CA ALA A 363 3.93 -3.62 18.27
C ALA A 363 5.34 -3.01 18.32
N ALA A 364 6.37 -3.81 18.07
CA ALA A 364 7.75 -3.34 17.98
C ALA A 364 7.95 -2.37 16.80
N LEU A 365 7.37 -2.66 15.63
CA LEU A 365 7.40 -1.75 14.48
C LEU A 365 6.70 -0.43 14.78
N PHE A 366 5.55 -0.47 15.47
CA PHE A 366 4.81 0.74 15.85
C PHE A 366 5.57 1.57 16.89
N THR A 367 6.28 0.91 17.81
CA THR A 367 7.14 1.62 18.77
C THR A 367 8.33 2.27 18.06
N GLY A 368 9.00 1.51 17.18
CA GLY A 368 10.22 1.93 16.49
C GLY A 368 10.03 3.03 15.45
N GLY A 369 8.80 3.24 14.94
CA GLY A 369 8.53 4.20 13.86
C GLY A 369 8.45 5.67 14.29
N LEU A 370 8.15 5.95 15.57
CA LEU A 370 7.85 7.32 16.02
C LEU A 370 9.03 8.27 15.98
N LEU A 371 10.19 7.87 16.52
CA LEU A 371 11.36 8.74 16.53
C LEU A 371 11.94 8.96 15.12
N PRO A 372 12.07 7.94 14.25
CA PRO A 372 12.40 8.17 12.85
C PRO A 372 11.51 9.18 12.16
N ALA A 373 10.19 9.08 12.35
CA ALA A 373 9.25 10.06 11.81
C ALA A 373 9.45 11.47 12.39
N LEU A 374 9.72 11.57 13.70
CA LEU A 374 10.02 12.84 14.35
C LEU A 374 11.30 13.46 13.80
N VAL A 375 12.36 12.67 13.59
CA VAL A 375 13.60 13.13 12.96
C VAL A 375 13.32 13.68 11.55
N GLY A 376 12.50 12.98 10.75
CA GLY A 376 12.06 13.47 9.45
C GLY A 376 11.29 14.79 9.55
N MET A 377 10.33 14.88 10.47
CA MET A 377 9.54 16.11 10.70
C MET A 377 10.45 17.29 11.11
N VAL A 378 11.41 17.07 11.99
CA VAL A 378 12.39 18.11 12.41
C VAL A 378 13.24 18.54 11.23
N ALA A 379 13.73 17.60 10.41
CA ALA A 379 14.51 17.92 9.21
C ALA A 379 13.72 18.80 8.24
N LEU A 380 12.45 18.47 7.96
CA LEU A 380 11.58 19.31 7.14
C LEU A 380 11.29 20.66 7.81
N GLY A 381 11.09 20.68 9.12
CA GLY A 381 10.90 21.89 9.90
C GLY A 381 12.08 22.86 9.81
N ILE A 382 13.31 22.34 9.76
CA ILE A 382 14.53 23.14 9.54
C ILE A 382 14.50 23.78 8.15
N VAL A 383 14.10 23.07 7.11
CA VAL A 383 13.97 23.62 5.77
C VAL A 383 12.91 24.75 5.74
N VAL A 384 11.76 24.51 6.36
CA VAL A 384 10.71 25.54 6.51
C VAL A 384 11.24 26.77 7.21
N PHE A 385 11.98 26.61 8.33
CA PHE A 385 12.57 27.72 9.05
C PHE A 385 13.46 28.60 8.16
N PHE A 386 14.36 27.99 7.40
CA PHE A 386 15.25 28.77 6.51
C PHE A 386 14.50 29.44 5.36
N GLN A 387 13.44 28.84 4.86
CA GLN A 387 12.63 29.42 3.77
C GLN A 387 11.78 30.60 4.24
N THR A 388 11.19 30.49 5.45
CA THR A 388 10.18 31.46 5.94
C THR A 388 10.75 32.49 6.90
N ARG A 389 12.05 32.47 7.20
CA ARG A 389 12.68 33.38 8.18
C ARG A 389 12.54 34.88 7.85
N ARG A 390 12.24 35.19 6.57
CA ARG A 390 12.09 36.57 6.09
C ARG A 390 10.62 36.97 5.87
N ASP A 391 9.68 36.06 6.13
CA ASP A 391 8.26 36.34 5.93
C ASP A 391 7.78 37.36 6.94
N ASP A 392 6.99 38.32 6.47
CA ASP A 392 6.33 39.32 7.33
C ASP A 392 5.09 38.68 7.98
N THR A 393 5.09 38.62 9.29
CA THR A 393 3.98 38.06 10.09
C THR A 393 3.19 39.15 10.84
N SER A 394 3.51 40.42 10.63
CA SER A 394 2.89 41.56 11.36
C SER A 394 1.37 41.61 11.21
N GLN A 395 0.83 41.06 10.13
CA GLN A 395 -0.60 41.03 9.82
C GLN A 395 -1.38 39.87 10.47
N PHE A 396 -0.69 38.91 11.10
CA PHE A 396 -1.34 37.73 11.66
C PHE A 396 -1.44 37.81 13.18
N ALA A 397 -2.66 38.09 13.66
CA ALA A 397 -2.91 38.15 15.08
C ALA A 397 -2.75 36.75 15.74
N ARG A 398 -2.16 36.74 16.94
CA ARG A 398 -2.11 35.58 17.78
C ARG A 398 -3.50 35.24 18.28
N ALA A 399 -3.91 33.97 18.20
CA ALA A 399 -5.15 33.50 18.79
C ALA A 399 -5.17 33.72 20.31
N THR A 400 -6.31 34.04 20.87
CA THR A 400 -6.43 34.21 22.33
C THR A 400 -6.35 32.85 23.01
N GLY A 401 -5.90 32.81 24.28
CA GLY A 401 -5.87 31.56 25.04
C GLY A 401 -7.24 30.87 25.11
N ARG A 402 -8.33 31.66 25.07
CA ARG A 402 -9.69 31.12 25.03
C ARG A 402 -10.02 30.44 23.69
N ASP A 403 -9.55 31.00 22.59
CA ASP A 403 -9.77 30.42 21.25
C ASP A 403 -8.97 29.13 21.09
N ILE A 404 -7.71 29.11 21.58
CA ILE A 404 -6.87 27.90 21.60
C ILE A 404 -7.53 26.80 22.45
N ALA A 405 -8.04 27.14 23.64
CA ALA A 405 -8.71 26.18 24.50
C ALA A 405 -10.01 25.62 23.87
N LYS A 406 -10.78 26.45 23.16
CA LYS A 406 -11.95 25.99 22.42
C LYS A 406 -11.57 25.07 21.26
N ALA A 407 -10.54 25.45 20.48
CA ALA A 407 -10.04 24.63 19.37
C ALA A 407 -9.51 23.29 19.88
N LEU A 408 -8.78 23.28 21.00
CA LEU A 408 -8.33 22.04 21.65
C LEU A 408 -9.51 21.18 22.10
N ALA A 409 -10.47 21.73 22.80
CA ALA A 409 -11.65 20.99 23.27
C ALA A 409 -12.43 20.36 22.10
N PHE A 410 -12.52 21.09 20.96
CA PHE A 410 -13.16 20.59 19.76
C PHE A 410 -12.30 19.51 19.05
N ALA A 411 -10.99 19.64 19.05
CA ALA A 411 -10.06 18.70 18.42
C ALA A 411 -9.75 17.48 19.33
N LEU A 412 -10.08 17.53 20.62
CA LEU A 412 -9.71 16.48 21.60
C LEU A 412 -10.15 15.07 21.18
N PRO A 413 -11.38 14.84 20.68
CA PRO A 413 -11.77 13.51 20.19
C PRO A 413 -10.90 13.03 19.03
N ALA A 414 -10.53 13.93 18.12
CA ALA A 414 -9.66 13.58 17.00
C ALA A 414 -8.22 13.29 17.45
N LEU A 415 -7.67 14.10 18.37
CA LEU A 415 -6.32 13.94 18.91
C LEU A 415 -6.17 12.70 19.80
N ALA A 416 -7.24 12.27 20.46
CA ALA A 416 -7.23 11.07 21.30
C ALA A 416 -7.04 9.79 20.46
N LEU A 417 -7.59 9.76 19.24
CA LEU A 417 -7.62 8.54 18.43
C LEU A 417 -6.22 7.97 18.10
N PRO A 418 -5.24 8.72 17.57
CA PRO A 418 -3.91 8.18 17.28
C PRO A 418 -3.17 7.74 18.55
N VAL A 419 -3.38 8.46 19.66
CA VAL A 419 -2.76 8.10 20.95
C VAL A 419 -3.33 6.79 21.47
N VAL A 420 -4.65 6.62 21.44
CA VAL A 420 -5.32 5.39 21.90
C VAL A 420 -4.94 4.21 21.02
N ILE A 421 -5.03 4.34 19.68
CA ILE A 421 -4.67 3.27 18.75
C ILE A 421 -3.25 2.78 19.06
N ARG A 422 -2.29 3.69 19.14
CA ARG A 422 -0.90 3.33 19.39
C ARG A 422 -0.71 2.69 20.75
N THR A 423 -1.19 3.32 21.82
CA THR A 423 -0.95 2.82 23.19
C THR A 423 -1.51 1.42 23.37
N VAL A 424 -2.72 1.17 22.90
CA VAL A 424 -3.39 -0.14 23.03
C VAL A 424 -2.65 -1.24 22.29
N VAL A 425 -2.07 -0.96 21.10
CA VAL A 425 -1.30 -1.94 20.33
C VAL A 425 0.09 -2.17 20.95
N VAL A 426 0.77 -1.10 21.35
CA VAL A 426 2.13 -1.18 21.91
C VAL A 426 2.13 -1.89 23.26
N GLU A 427 1.15 -1.60 24.13
CA GLU A 427 0.99 -2.27 25.41
C GLU A 427 0.46 -3.72 25.29
N GLY A 428 0.18 -4.18 24.05
CA GLY A 428 -0.33 -5.53 23.81
C GLY A 428 -1.73 -5.79 24.35
N VAL A 429 -2.50 -4.74 24.64
CA VAL A 429 -3.87 -4.84 25.16
C VAL A 429 -4.80 -5.41 24.09
N ALA A 430 -4.64 -4.93 22.82
CA ALA A 430 -5.39 -5.45 21.69
C ALA A 430 -4.54 -5.50 20.41
N THR A 431 -4.94 -6.33 19.46
CA THR A 431 -4.30 -6.47 18.16
C THR A 431 -4.55 -5.26 17.26
N ALA A 432 -3.76 -5.08 16.20
CA ALA A 432 -3.97 -4.04 15.20
C ALA A 432 -5.36 -4.13 14.55
N THR A 433 -5.88 -5.35 14.34
CA THR A 433 -7.22 -5.61 13.79
C THR A 433 -8.33 -5.14 14.74
N GLU A 434 -8.23 -5.49 16.03
CA GLU A 434 -9.20 -5.08 17.05
C GLU A 434 -9.23 -3.55 17.21
N VAL A 435 -8.05 -2.93 17.26
CA VAL A 435 -7.92 -1.48 17.44
C VAL A 435 -8.42 -0.70 16.20
N SER A 436 -8.16 -1.19 14.99
CA SER A 436 -8.70 -0.55 13.78
C SER A 436 -10.22 -0.60 13.74
N THR A 437 -10.81 -1.73 14.16
CA THR A 437 -12.28 -1.89 14.26
C THR A 437 -12.88 -0.91 15.25
N VAL A 438 -12.29 -0.81 16.46
CA VAL A 438 -12.72 0.17 17.49
C VAL A 438 -12.55 1.60 16.95
N GLY A 439 -11.45 1.88 16.25
CA GLY A 439 -11.20 3.17 15.59
C GLY A 439 -12.27 3.55 14.58
N VAL A 440 -12.71 2.61 13.75
CA VAL A 440 -13.80 2.81 12.78
C VAL A 440 -15.10 3.18 13.50
N VAL A 441 -15.50 2.39 14.50
CA VAL A 441 -16.73 2.66 15.26
C VAL A 441 -16.62 3.99 16.01
N TYR A 442 -15.49 4.28 16.60
CA TYR A 442 -15.23 5.57 17.26
C TYR A 442 -15.36 6.74 16.27
N ALA A 443 -14.73 6.66 15.10
CA ALA A 443 -14.79 7.71 14.09
C ALA A 443 -16.23 7.92 13.58
N LEU A 444 -17.02 6.85 13.42
CA LEU A 444 -18.44 6.94 13.08
C LEU A 444 -19.23 7.66 14.18
N ILE A 445 -19.06 7.27 15.43
CA ILE A 445 -19.79 7.89 16.57
C ILE A 445 -19.42 9.37 16.70
N VAL A 446 -18.13 9.71 16.67
CA VAL A 446 -17.66 11.09 16.78
C VAL A 446 -18.10 11.92 15.60
N GLY A 447 -18.03 11.39 14.37
CA GLY A 447 -18.47 12.07 13.17
C GLY A 447 -19.97 12.35 13.16
N LEU A 448 -20.80 11.38 13.56
CA LEU A 448 -22.25 11.50 13.57
C LEU A 448 -22.78 12.38 14.72
N LEU A 449 -22.27 12.16 15.94
CA LEU A 449 -22.85 12.76 17.15
C LEU A 449 -22.13 14.06 17.54
N PHE A 450 -20.80 14.12 17.44
CA PHE A 450 -20.02 15.27 17.92
C PHE A 450 -19.79 16.30 16.81
N TYR A 451 -19.20 15.90 15.68
CA TYR A 451 -18.96 16.82 14.57
C TYR A 451 -20.18 17.06 13.69
N ARG A 452 -21.13 16.10 13.66
CA ARG A 452 -22.34 16.16 12.84
C ARG A 452 -22.05 16.36 11.36
N GLN A 453 -20.92 15.84 10.91
CA GLN A 453 -20.43 15.87 9.53
C GLN A 453 -20.37 14.43 9.05
N PHE A 454 -21.40 14.01 8.32
CA PHE A 454 -21.45 12.67 7.74
C PHE A 454 -22.27 12.68 6.45
N ASP A 455 -21.62 12.34 5.34
CA ASP A 455 -22.26 12.27 4.04
C ASP A 455 -22.60 10.80 3.70
N TRP A 456 -23.84 10.40 3.93
CA TRP A 456 -24.35 9.07 3.63
C TRP A 456 -24.19 8.66 2.15
N ARG A 457 -24.14 9.64 1.22
CA ARG A 457 -23.98 9.37 -0.21
C ARG A 457 -22.57 8.90 -0.54
N ARG A 458 -21.59 9.31 0.25
CA ARG A 458 -20.19 8.90 0.09
C ARG A 458 -19.89 7.53 0.72
N LEU A 459 -20.75 7.00 1.58
CA LEU A 459 -20.49 5.77 2.32
C LEU A 459 -20.28 4.57 1.39
N PHE A 460 -21.22 4.33 0.47
CA PHE A 460 -21.12 3.18 -0.46
C PHE A 460 -19.87 3.27 -1.36
N PRO A 461 -19.58 4.38 -2.05
CA PRO A 461 -18.31 4.55 -2.78
C PRO A 461 -17.09 4.28 -1.91
N MET A 462 -17.04 4.80 -0.68
CA MET A 462 -15.90 4.58 0.24
C MET A 462 -15.71 3.10 0.61
N LEU A 463 -16.78 2.36 0.83
CA LEU A 463 -16.70 0.91 1.09
C LEU A 463 -16.16 0.16 -0.12
N VAL A 464 -16.60 0.52 -1.31
CA VAL A 464 -16.12 -0.09 -2.57
C VAL A 464 -14.66 0.27 -2.84
N ASP A 465 -14.26 1.52 -2.63
CA ASP A 465 -12.87 1.97 -2.78
C ASP A 465 -11.95 1.28 -1.78
N THR A 466 -12.43 1.11 -0.54
CA THR A 466 -11.74 0.32 0.50
C THR A 466 -11.51 -1.12 0.06
N ALA A 467 -12.56 -1.77 -0.45
CA ALA A 467 -12.47 -3.14 -0.95
C ALA A 467 -11.49 -3.24 -2.13
N ALA A 468 -11.57 -2.33 -3.11
CA ALA A 468 -10.73 -2.32 -4.29
C ALA A 468 -9.24 -2.15 -3.93
N LEU A 469 -8.92 -1.15 -3.11
CA LEU A 469 -7.54 -0.90 -2.67
C LEU A 469 -6.99 -2.07 -1.86
N SER A 470 -7.77 -2.58 -0.90
CA SER A 470 -7.36 -3.73 -0.07
C SER A 470 -7.15 -4.98 -0.91
N GLY A 471 -8.06 -5.27 -1.84
CA GLY A 471 -7.94 -6.42 -2.74
C GLY A 471 -6.73 -6.32 -3.67
N ALA A 472 -6.44 -5.13 -4.21
CA ALA A 472 -5.24 -4.91 -5.01
C ALA A 472 -3.95 -5.19 -4.21
N ILE A 473 -3.88 -4.72 -2.97
CA ILE A 473 -2.74 -4.95 -2.06
C ILE A 473 -2.62 -6.44 -1.72
N LEU A 474 -3.73 -7.07 -1.33
CA LEU A 474 -3.72 -8.47 -0.90
C LEU A 474 -3.36 -9.42 -2.04
N LEU A 475 -3.81 -9.18 -3.27
CA LEU A 475 -3.40 -9.98 -4.42
C LEU A 475 -1.88 -9.87 -4.69
N ILE A 476 -1.29 -8.68 -4.51
CA ILE A 476 0.15 -8.50 -4.62
C ILE A 476 0.86 -9.33 -3.54
N ILE A 477 0.39 -9.24 -2.29
CA ILE A 477 0.96 -10.01 -1.17
C ILE A 477 0.87 -11.51 -1.46
N GLY A 478 -0.28 -12.01 -1.92
CA GLY A 478 -0.45 -13.41 -2.28
C GLY A 478 0.53 -13.88 -3.35
N CYS A 479 0.60 -13.19 -4.49
CA CYS A 479 1.52 -13.54 -5.57
C CYS A 479 2.99 -13.46 -5.14
N ALA A 480 3.35 -12.43 -4.37
CA ALA A 480 4.71 -12.26 -3.89
C ALA A 480 5.08 -13.26 -2.79
N THR A 481 4.13 -13.73 -1.98
CA THR A 481 4.37 -14.83 -1.02
C THR A 481 4.73 -16.13 -1.75
N GLY A 482 4.04 -16.44 -2.86
CA GLY A 482 4.41 -17.54 -3.74
C GLY A 482 5.82 -17.41 -4.32
N MET A 483 6.18 -16.20 -4.74
CA MET A 483 7.52 -15.89 -5.27
C MET A 483 8.60 -15.98 -4.19
N ALA A 484 8.36 -15.44 -3.00
CA ALA A 484 9.26 -15.50 -1.85
C ALA A 484 9.51 -16.94 -1.41
N TRP A 485 8.46 -17.77 -1.43
CA TRP A 485 8.58 -19.21 -1.16
C TRP A 485 9.50 -19.89 -2.19
N ALA A 486 9.31 -19.65 -3.48
CA ALA A 486 10.14 -20.22 -4.53
C ALA A 486 11.62 -19.81 -4.39
N LEU A 487 11.89 -18.54 -4.07
CA LEU A 487 13.23 -18.03 -3.79
C LEU A 487 13.87 -18.72 -2.56
N THR A 488 13.09 -18.94 -1.51
CA THR A 488 13.57 -19.60 -0.29
C THR A 488 13.89 -21.07 -0.55
N GLN A 489 13.02 -21.79 -1.29
CA GLN A 489 13.23 -23.19 -1.64
C GLN A 489 14.45 -23.41 -2.56
N SER A 490 14.77 -22.45 -3.41
CA SER A 490 15.97 -22.50 -4.26
C SER A 490 17.29 -22.40 -3.49
N GLY A 491 17.24 -22.05 -2.19
CA GLY A 491 18.43 -21.77 -1.37
C GLY A 491 19.09 -20.43 -1.66
N PHE A 492 18.44 -19.58 -2.48
CA PHE A 492 18.96 -18.25 -2.85
C PHE A 492 19.19 -17.35 -1.63
N SER A 493 18.33 -17.42 -0.61
CA SER A 493 18.50 -16.65 0.62
C SER A 493 19.85 -16.91 1.30
N LYS A 494 20.33 -18.17 1.32
CA LYS A 494 21.65 -18.52 1.86
C LYS A 494 22.79 -17.92 1.03
N GLN A 495 22.67 -17.98 -0.30
CA GLN A 495 23.66 -17.36 -1.20
C GLN A 495 23.69 -15.85 -1.04
N LEU A 496 22.52 -15.20 -0.91
CA LEU A 496 22.42 -13.77 -0.71
C LEU A 496 23.09 -13.36 0.61
N VAL A 497 22.88 -14.11 1.70
CA VAL A 497 23.59 -13.89 2.98
C VAL A 497 25.09 -13.98 2.78
N ALA A 498 25.59 -15.00 2.08
CA ALA A 498 27.03 -15.17 1.84
C ALA A 498 27.62 -14.00 1.02
N VAL A 499 26.93 -13.57 -0.05
CA VAL A 499 27.36 -12.45 -0.88
C VAL A 499 27.36 -11.13 -0.07
N MET A 500 26.27 -10.88 0.67
CA MET A 500 26.17 -9.65 1.46
C MET A 500 27.14 -9.60 2.64
N SER A 501 27.47 -10.76 3.23
CA SER A 501 28.49 -10.85 4.28
C SER A 501 29.91 -10.57 3.77
N ALA A 502 30.15 -10.75 2.47
CA ALA A 502 31.42 -10.44 1.82
C ALA A 502 31.57 -8.96 1.40
N VAL A 503 30.49 -8.17 1.52
CA VAL A 503 30.51 -6.74 1.16
C VAL A 503 31.42 -5.97 2.13
N PRO A 504 32.32 -5.12 1.61
CA PRO A 504 33.16 -4.26 2.47
C PRO A 504 32.30 -3.36 3.35
N GLY A 505 32.70 -3.21 4.64
CA GLY A 505 31.98 -2.40 5.62
C GLY A 505 30.93 -3.16 6.45
N GLY A 506 30.72 -4.46 6.22
CA GLY A 506 29.84 -5.29 7.04
C GLY A 506 28.41 -4.73 7.13
N GLN A 507 27.91 -4.47 8.36
CA GLN A 507 26.58 -3.90 8.59
C GLN A 507 26.35 -2.57 7.87
N ALA A 508 27.33 -1.66 7.89
CA ALA A 508 27.22 -0.36 7.26
C ALA A 508 27.17 -0.47 5.72
N GLY A 509 27.98 -1.36 5.14
CA GLY A 509 27.97 -1.63 3.70
C GLY A 509 26.62 -2.21 3.25
N PHE A 510 26.10 -3.20 3.95
CA PHE A 510 24.78 -3.77 3.69
C PHE A 510 23.66 -2.72 3.81
N MET A 511 23.71 -1.89 4.86
CA MET A 511 22.74 -0.82 5.08
C MET A 511 22.76 0.21 3.96
N ALA A 512 23.96 0.63 3.51
CA ALA A 512 24.10 1.58 2.40
C ALA A 512 23.54 1.02 1.08
N ILE A 513 23.85 -0.25 0.76
CA ILE A 513 23.28 -0.92 -0.43
C ILE A 513 21.76 -1.01 -0.32
N SER A 514 21.24 -1.39 0.85
CA SER A 514 19.80 -1.47 1.09
C SER A 514 19.12 -0.11 0.91
N VAL A 515 19.68 0.96 1.44
CA VAL A 515 19.16 2.33 1.28
C VAL A 515 19.06 2.69 -0.21
N ILE A 516 20.15 2.50 -0.97
CA ILE A 516 20.16 2.80 -2.40
C ILE A 516 19.13 1.95 -3.15
N ALA A 517 19.09 0.65 -2.87
CA ALA A 517 18.15 -0.28 -3.49
C ALA A 517 16.69 0.12 -3.21
N PHE A 518 16.35 0.42 -1.96
CA PHE A 518 14.97 0.76 -1.60
C PHE A 518 14.55 2.18 -2.01
N VAL A 519 15.46 3.13 -2.15
CA VAL A 519 15.16 4.41 -2.81
C VAL A 519 14.80 4.20 -4.27
N ILE A 520 15.57 3.37 -5.00
CA ILE A 520 15.27 3.04 -6.40
C ILE A 520 13.96 2.24 -6.51
N LEU A 521 13.80 1.20 -5.69
CA LEU A 521 12.60 0.36 -5.70
C LEU A 521 11.35 1.17 -5.30
N GLY A 522 11.44 2.05 -4.32
CA GLY A 522 10.35 2.94 -3.93
C GLY A 522 9.91 3.87 -5.05
N SER A 523 10.82 4.32 -5.91
CA SER A 523 10.45 5.15 -7.06
C SER A 523 9.74 4.39 -8.18
N VAL A 524 9.97 3.07 -8.29
CA VAL A 524 9.48 2.21 -9.38
C VAL A 524 8.29 1.35 -8.97
N LEU A 525 8.38 0.71 -7.81
CA LEU A 525 7.42 -0.33 -7.39
C LEU A 525 6.39 0.15 -6.35
N GLU A 526 6.53 1.36 -5.82
CA GLU A 526 5.78 1.78 -4.63
C GLU A 526 6.19 0.99 -3.35
N GLY A 527 5.65 1.36 -2.16
CA GLY A 527 6.10 0.81 -0.88
C GLY A 527 5.80 -0.67 -0.68
N ILE A 528 4.52 -1.03 -0.73
CA ILE A 528 4.06 -2.39 -0.38
C ILE A 528 4.65 -3.47 -1.30
N PRO A 529 4.59 -3.36 -2.65
CA PRO A 529 5.17 -4.38 -3.54
C PRO A 529 6.67 -4.60 -3.33
N ALA A 530 7.43 -3.53 -3.09
CA ALA A 530 8.87 -3.63 -2.84
C ALA A 530 9.16 -4.39 -1.54
N ILE A 531 8.42 -4.12 -0.47
CA ILE A 531 8.56 -4.82 0.81
C ILE A 531 8.17 -6.29 0.70
N VAL A 532 7.04 -6.59 0.09
CA VAL A 532 6.56 -7.98 0.00
C VAL A 532 7.51 -8.84 -0.80
N LEU A 533 8.15 -8.26 -1.83
CA LEU A 533 9.13 -8.97 -2.65
C LEU A 533 10.47 -9.12 -1.94
N PHE A 534 11.03 -8.04 -1.44
CA PHE A 534 12.40 -8.02 -0.92
C PHE A 534 12.49 -8.22 0.59
N GLY A 535 11.42 -7.99 1.35
CA GLY A 535 11.39 -8.20 2.80
C GLY A 535 11.81 -9.61 3.20
N PRO A 536 11.14 -10.68 2.73
CA PRO A 536 11.49 -12.06 3.07
C PRO A 536 12.92 -12.45 2.69
N LEU A 537 13.54 -11.75 1.74
CA LEU A 537 14.92 -12.00 1.31
C LEU A 537 15.95 -11.24 2.14
N LEU A 538 15.70 -9.97 2.43
CA LEU A 538 16.70 -9.07 3.02
C LEU A 538 16.64 -9.02 4.55
N PHE A 539 15.48 -9.28 5.19
CA PHE A 539 15.40 -9.33 6.65
C PHE A 539 16.24 -10.48 7.24
N PRO A 540 16.26 -11.71 6.68
CA PRO A 540 17.19 -12.74 7.12
C PRO A 540 18.67 -12.35 6.97
N VAL A 541 19.01 -11.59 5.91
CA VAL A 541 20.38 -11.06 5.72
C VAL A 541 20.71 -10.03 6.80
N ALA A 542 19.82 -9.08 7.06
CA ALA A 542 19.96 -8.08 8.12
C ALA A 542 20.23 -8.76 9.48
N ARG A 543 19.40 -9.77 9.81
CA ARG A 543 19.52 -10.57 11.03
C ARG A 543 20.88 -11.31 11.11
N ALA A 544 21.29 -11.93 10.01
CA ALA A 544 22.57 -12.64 9.93
C ALA A 544 23.80 -11.72 10.11
N LEU A 545 23.68 -10.47 9.66
CA LEU A 545 24.71 -9.43 9.85
C LEU A 545 24.61 -8.71 11.21
N GLY A 546 23.67 -9.09 12.09
CA GLY A 546 23.49 -8.48 13.41
C GLY A 546 22.76 -7.14 13.40
N VAL A 547 22.06 -6.78 12.31
CA VAL A 547 21.21 -5.59 12.26
C VAL A 547 19.85 -5.93 12.87
N HIS A 548 19.40 -5.14 13.84
CA HIS A 548 18.10 -5.34 14.47
C HIS A 548 16.98 -5.11 13.46
N GLU A 549 16.00 -6.04 13.40
CA GLU A 549 14.96 -6.08 12.36
C GLU A 549 14.09 -4.83 12.33
N VAL A 550 13.70 -4.31 13.51
CA VAL A 550 12.92 -3.06 13.60
C VAL A 550 13.72 -1.88 13.06
N HIS A 551 15.00 -1.79 13.40
CA HIS A 551 15.87 -0.75 12.86
C HIS A 551 15.98 -0.83 11.34
N TYR A 552 16.22 -2.05 10.81
CA TYR A 552 16.25 -2.29 9.37
C TYR A 552 14.93 -1.89 8.69
N ALA A 553 13.79 -2.26 9.29
CA ALA A 553 12.47 -1.89 8.80
C ALA A 553 12.30 -0.37 8.68
N MET A 554 12.68 0.39 9.72
CA MET A 554 12.56 1.85 9.71
C MET A 554 13.41 2.49 8.60
N VAL A 555 14.65 2.03 8.44
CA VAL A 555 15.55 2.53 7.39
C VAL A 555 14.98 2.23 6.00
N VAL A 556 14.49 1.02 5.78
CA VAL A 556 13.91 0.59 4.50
C VAL A 556 12.64 1.37 4.17
N VAL A 557 11.71 1.51 5.13
CA VAL A 557 10.44 2.26 4.92
C VAL A 557 10.73 3.72 4.60
N PHE A 558 11.65 4.34 5.34
CA PHE A 558 12.01 5.73 5.11
C PHE A 558 12.72 5.93 3.75
N ALA A 559 13.60 4.99 3.35
CA ALA A 559 14.26 5.01 2.04
C ALA A 559 13.26 4.87 0.89
N MET A 560 12.29 3.95 1.02
CA MET A 560 11.21 3.79 0.04
C MET A 560 10.34 5.04 -0.08
N GLY A 561 9.98 5.66 1.06
CA GLY A 561 9.23 6.90 1.08
C GLY A 561 9.93 8.00 0.29
N LEU A 562 11.25 8.16 0.47
CA LEU A 562 12.06 9.08 -0.32
C LEU A 562 11.96 8.78 -1.82
N GLY A 563 12.13 7.52 -2.22
CA GLY A 563 12.03 7.10 -3.63
C GLY A 563 10.67 7.42 -4.23
N LEU A 564 9.60 7.07 -3.51
CA LEU A 564 8.21 7.24 -3.96
C LEU A 564 7.84 8.71 -4.27
N PHE A 565 8.46 9.64 -3.58
CA PHE A 565 8.22 11.08 -3.79
C PHE A 565 9.33 11.78 -4.56
N ALA A 566 10.33 11.05 -5.05
CA ALA A 566 11.42 11.61 -5.83
C ALA A 566 11.07 11.70 -7.33
N PRO A 567 10.95 12.92 -7.92
CA PRO A 567 10.78 13.02 -9.36
C PRO A 567 12.05 12.57 -10.09
N PRO A 568 11.97 12.13 -11.36
CA PRO A 568 10.77 12.13 -12.22
C PRO A 568 9.89 10.88 -12.11
N PHE A 569 10.25 9.86 -11.33
CA PHE A 569 9.56 8.57 -11.31
C PHE A 569 8.56 8.42 -10.16
N GLY A 570 8.77 9.12 -9.05
CA GLY A 570 8.00 8.97 -7.83
C GLY A 570 6.51 9.27 -7.99
N VAL A 571 5.67 8.23 -7.99
CA VAL A 571 4.20 8.34 -8.16
C VAL A 571 3.56 9.19 -7.06
N GLY A 572 4.07 9.13 -5.84
CA GLY A 572 3.58 9.92 -4.71
C GLY A 572 3.71 11.43 -4.93
N PHE A 573 4.78 11.88 -5.61
CA PHE A 573 4.93 13.29 -5.99
C PHE A 573 3.81 13.75 -6.92
N TYR A 574 3.49 12.96 -7.94
CA TYR A 574 2.41 13.29 -8.88
C TYR A 574 1.03 13.23 -8.21
N ALA A 575 0.84 12.30 -7.27
CA ALA A 575 -0.38 12.27 -6.45
C ALA A 575 -0.54 13.54 -5.61
N ALA A 576 0.52 14.04 -4.98
CA ALA A 576 0.51 15.32 -4.26
C ALA A 576 0.18 16.50 -5.20
N CYS A 577 0.74 16.52 -6.43
CA CYS A 577 0.42 17.53 -7.45
C CYS A 577 -1.06 17.49 -7.83
N ALA A 578 -1.63 16.30 -8.03
CA ALA A 578 -3.05 16.12 -8.37
C ALA A 578 -3.98 16.60 -7.24
N ILE A 579 -3.68 16.21 -5.98
CA ILE A 579 -4.44 16.62 -4.79
C ILE A 579 -4.39 18.15 -4.62
N GLY A 580 -3.22 18.76 -4.77
CA GLY A 580 -3.04 20.20 -4.63
C GLY A 580 -3.46 21.01 -5.85
N LYS A 581 -3.81 20.35 -6.97
CA LYS A 581 -4.16 20.95 -8.26
C LYS A 581 -3.08 21.92 -8.77
N VAL A 582 -1.82 21.48 -8.74
CA VAL A 582 -0.64 22.25 -9.15
C VAL A 582 0.12 21.46 -10.20
N SER A 583 0.68 22.17 -11.19
CA SER A 583 1.52 21.53 -12.21
C SER A 583 2.78 20.91 -11.60
N PRO A 584 3.16 19.67 -11.99
CA PRO A 584 4.41 19.06 -11.56
C PRO A 584 5.65 19.92 -11.83
N ASP A 585 5.66 20.66 -12.94
CA ASP A 585 6.79 21.51 -13.33
C ASP A 585 7.08 22.63 -12.31
N GLU A 586 6.05 23.14 -11.64
CA GLU A 586 6.20 24.19 -10.61
C GLU A 586 6.82 23.65 -9.30
N ALA A 587 6.60 22.37 -9.00
CA ALA A 587 7.03 21.75 -7.75
C ALA A 587 8.32 20.96 -7.89
N MET A 588 8.64 20.44 -9.08
CA MET A 588 9.72 19.46 -9.32
C MET A 588 11.11 19.96 -8.88
N SER A 589 11.44 21.22 -9.16
CA SER A 589 12.73 21.79 -8.72
C SER A 589 12.77 22.09 -7.22
N ARG A 590 11.61 22.32 -6.61
CA ARG A 590 11.51 22.75 -5.21
C ARG A 590 11.53 21.59 -4.23
N VAL A 591 11.00 20.42 -4.62
CA VAL A 591 10.92 19.23 -3.77
C VAL A 591 12.28 18.70 -3.35
N TRP A 592 13.31 18.88 -4.18
CA TRP A 592 14.67 18.37 -3.89
C TRP A 592 15.30 18.95 -2.63
N ARG A 593 14.94 20.16 -2.21
CA ARG A 593 15.42 20.75 -0.95
C ARG A 593 14.90 19.97 0.25
N TYR A 594 13.62 19.59 0.21
CA TYR A 594 12.97 18.84 1.26
C TYR A 594 13.42 17.37 1.23
N LEU A 595 13.50 16.75 0.05
CA LEU A 595 14.02 15.37 -0.09
C LEU A 595 15.47 15.27 0.33
N GLY A 596 16.30 16.29 0.07
CA GLY A 596 17.68 16.37 0.56
C GLY A 596 17.76 16.37 2.09
N ALA A 597 16.88 17.13 2.75
CA ALA A 597 16.78 17.14 4.21
C ALA A 597 16.33 15.78 4.77
N LEU A 598 15.35 15.14 4.12
CA LEU A 598 14.92 13.78 4.49
C LEU A 598 16.00 12.74 4.23
N PHE A 599 16.82 12.90 3.18
CA PHE A 599 17.96 12.02 2.95
C PHE A 599 19.00 12.12 4.09
N VAL A 600 19.27 13.35 4.58
CA VAL A 600 20.12 13.55 5.76
C VAL A 600 19.48 12.89 7.00
N ALA A 601 18.16 13.04 7.18
CA ALA A 601 17.42 12.37 8.25
C ALA A 601 17.55 10.85 8.15
N LEU A 602 17.42 10.28 6.94
CA LEU A 602 17.60 8.84 6.69
C LEU A 602 19.01 8.37 7.08
N VAL A 603 20.06 9.12 6.72
CA VAL A 603 21.44 8.79 7.11
C VAL A 603 21.59 8.82 8.63
N ILE A 604 21.01 9.79 9.32
CA ILE A 604 21.02 9.87 10.79
C ILE A 604 20.30 8.66 11.40
N ILE A 605 19.11 8.31 10.88
CA ILE A 605 18.33 7.15 11.35
C ILE A 605 19.14 5.87 11.14
N ALA A 606 19.76 5.68 9.97
CA ALA A 606 20.55 4.49 9.64
C ALA A 606 21.82 4.38 10.50
N ALA A 607 22.46 5.52 10.86
CA ALA A 607 23.66 5.56 11.67
C ALA A 607 23.40 5.42 13.18
N VAL A 608 22.18 5.70 13.65
CA VAL A 608 21.82 5.72 15.08
C VAL A 608 20.69 4.73 15.35
N PRO A 609 20.97 3.43 15.55
CA PRO A 609 19.96 2.39 15.78
C PRO A 609 19.03 2.71 16.95
N TRP A 610 19.53 3.40 17.97
CA TRP A 610 18.74 3.80 19.13
C TRP A 610 17.45 4.55 18.77
N LEU A 611 17.44 5.33 17.68
CA LEU A 611 16.24 6.03 17.22
C LEU A 611 15.09 5.08 16.84
N SER A 612 15.38 3.85 16.49
CA SER A 612 14.39 2.85 16.12
C SER A 612 14.13 1.81 17.20
N ILE A 613 15.10 1.57 18.10
CA ILE A 613 15.04 0.45 19.06
C ILE A 613 15.19 0.88 20.52
N GLY A 614 15.42 2.16 20.79
CA GLY A 614 15.70 2.65 22.15
C GLY A 614 14.54 2.55 23.14
N PHE A 615 13.33 2.26 22.66
CA PHE A 615 12.11 2.08 23.46
C PHE A 615 11.48 0.66 23.31
N LEU A 616 12.21 -0.29 22.77
CA LEU A 616 11.78 -1.69 22.64
C LEU A 616 12.12 -2.50 23.90
#